data_ed2b1e741a4cf5373ad7edcb83b89f36
#
_entry.id   ed2b1e741a4cf5373ad7edcb83b89f36
#
_cell.length_a   1.000
_cell.length_b   1.000
_cell.length_c   1.000
_cell.angle_alpha   90.00
_cell.angle_beta   90.00
_cell.angle_gamma   90.00
#
_symmetry.space_group_name_H-M   'P 1'
#
loop_
_entity.id
_entity.type
_entity.pdbx_description
1 polymer ?
#
loop_
_entity_poly.entity_id
_entity_poly.type
_entity_poly.pdbx_seq_one_letter_code
_entity_poly.pdbx_strand_id
1 'polypeptide(L)'
;MRKIYTRYIFDIDYTLLCPNWTPGNEYLRQNLNLDKESLKKIYSYITEYEEKVSFLTPDGLVNYFNQKGIPMTKDILDGWLIKNQNMTMVYEGVRELLVALKGHNKQISVVSDWFKECQYKRLEKAGLLSYIDTFVFGDTALKPNKEAYEKALAYTPKEQCLFIGDNYQKDIEGPKAFGLDAVQVTDENRYYMYRKLRKEIWMN
;
A
#
# COMPACT_ATOMS: atom_id res chain seq x y z
N MET A 1 -6.84 -4.56 30.63
CA MET A 1 -5.50 -4.03 30.27
C MET A 1 -5.54 -3.51 28.85
N ARG A 2 -4.91 -2.36 28.61
CA ARG A 2 -4.79 -1.82 27.24
C ARG A 2 -3.79 -2.69 26.47
N LYS A 3 -4.12 -3.06 25.22
CA LYS A 3 -3.25 -3.90 24.39
C LYS A 3 -2.05 -3.07 23.94
N ILE A 4 -0.84 -3.58 24.14
CA ILE A 4 0.41 -2.93 23.73
C ILE A 4 0.92 -3.61 22.47
N TYR A 5 1.03 -2.85 21.38
CA TYR A 5 1.62 -3.34 20.14
C TYR A 5 3.11 -3.01 20.09
N THR A 6 3.88 -3.93 19.53
CA THR A 6 5.32 -3.76 19.28
C THR A 6 5.61 -3.53 17.80
N ARG A 7 4.69 -3.96 16.91
CA ARG A 7 4.78 -3.75 15.47
C ARG A 7 3.51 -3.10 14.93
N TYR A 8 3.70 -2.11 14.08
CA TYR A 8 2.66 -1.42 13.34
C TYR A 8 2.84 -1.68 11.85
N ILE A 9 1.80 -2.20 11.19
CA ILE A 9 1.81 -2.58 9.79
C ILE A 9 0.89 -1.62 9.05
N PHE A 10 1.43 -0.92 8.07
CA PHE A 10 0.68 0.09 7.32
C PHE A 10 0.51 -0.33 5.87
N ASP A 11 -0.67 -0.08 5.32
CA ASP A 11 -0.82 0.11 3.89
C ASP A 11 -0.16 1.43 3.45
N ILE A 12 0.06 1.64 2.14
CA ILE A 12 0.75 2.82 1.61
C ILE A 12 -0.23 3.84 1.03
N ASP A 13 -0.98 3.44 -0.01
CA ASP A 13 -1.86 4.34 -0.74
C ASP A 13 -3.12 4.65 0.07
N TYR A 14 -3.55 5.91 0.07
CA TYR A 14 -4.66 6.38 0.90
C TYR A 14 -4.49 6.14 2.42
N THR A 15 -3.33 5.61 2.83
CA THR A 15 -2.95 5.42 4.23
C THR A 15 -1.76 6.32 4.59
N LEU A 16 -0.56 6.03 4.14
CA LEU A 16 0.62 6.88 4.38
C LEU A 16 0.75 8.00 3.34
N LEU A 17 0.45 7.68 2.09
CA LEU A 17 0.60 8.57 0.94
C LEU A 17 -0.74 8.87 0.29
N CYS A 18 -0.95 10.16 -0.03
CA CYS A 18 -2.05 10.62 -0.85
C CYS A 18 -1.67 10.46 -2.33
N PRO A 19 -2.27 9.52 -3.07
CA PRO A 19 -1.90 9.30 -4.46
C PRO A 19 -2.45 10.38 -5.38
N ASN A 20 -1.65 10.77 -6.38
CA ASN A 20 -2.08 11.58 -7.52
C ASN A 20 -1.86 10.80 -8.83
N TRP A 21 -2.84 10.06 -9.27
CA TRP A 21 -2.74 9.20 -10.46
C TRP A 21 -2.72 9.96 -11.78
N THR A 22 -2.89 11.29 -11.79
CA THR A 22 -3.01 12.10 -13.00
C THR A 22 -1.84 11.93 -13.98
N PRO A 23 -0.54 12.03 -13.56
CA PRO A 23 0.56 11.89 -14.51
C PRO A 23 0.65 10.50 -15.17
N GLY A 24 0.38 9.44 -14.40
CA GLY A 24 0.32 8.08 -14.93
C GLY A 24 -0.86 7.87 -15.88
N ASN A 25 -2.03 8.43 -15.54
CA ASN A 25 -3.22 8.36 -16.37
C ASN A 25 -3.04 9.08 -17.71
N GLU A 26 -2.44 10.25 -17.71
CA GLU A 26 -2.11 10.99 -18.94
C GLU A 26 -1.13 10.21 -19.80
N TYR A 27 -0.10 9.61 -19.21
CA TYR A 27 0.85 8.76 -19.91
C TYR A 27 0.16 7.57 -20.58
N LEU A 28 -0.69 6.82 -19.88
CA LEU A 28 -1.44 5.70 -20.45
C LEU A 28 -2.38 6.16 -21.58
N ARG A 29 -3.10 7.24 -21.38
CA ARG A 29 -4.00 7.78 -22.42
C ARG A 29 -3.25 8.12 -23.70
N GLN A 30 -2.08 8.74 -23.62
CA GLN A 30 -1.28 9.11 -24.77
C GLN A 30 -0.69 7.90 -25.50
N ASN A 31 -0.15 6.92 -24.75
CA ASN A 31 0.56 5.78 -25.35
C ASN A 31 -0.38 4.67 -25.84
N LEU A 32 -1.58 4.56 -25.27
CA LEU A 32 -2.57 3.54 -25.63
C LEU A 32 -3.78 4.14 -26.36
N ASN A 33 -3.78 5.44 -26.64
CA ASN A 33 -4.90 6.16 -27.25
C ASN A 33 -6.25 5.90 -26.57
N LEU A 34 -6.27 5.95 -25.21
CA LEU A 34 -7.46 5.63 -24.41
C LEU A 34 -8.37 6.85 -24.23
N ASP A 35 -9.66 6.65 -24.30
CA ASP A 35 -10.65 7.59 -23.76
C ASP A 35 -10.79 7.44 -22.23
N LYS A 36 -11.65 8.28 -21.61
CA LYS A 36 -11.86 8.25 -20.15
C LYS A 36 -12.47 6.93 -19.65
N GLU A 37 -13.35 6.33 -20.42
CA GLU A 37 -14.02 5.08 -20.04
C GLU A 37 -13.04 3.89 -20.12
N SER A 38 -12.25 3.82 -21.18
CA SER A 38 -11.20 2.82 -21.31
C SER A 38 -10.15 2.93 -20.21
N LEU A 39 -9.80 4.16 -19.80
CA LEU A 39 -8.89 4.37 -18.67
C LEU A 39 -9.46 3.83 -17.36
N LYS A 40 -10.75 4.01 -17.08
CA LYS A 40 -11.40 3.41 -15.89
C LYS A 40 -11.31 1.88 -15.91
N LYS A 41 -11.46 1.26 -17.09
CA LYS A 41 -11.33 -0.20 -17.25
C LYS A 41 -9.92 -0.70 -16.91
N ILE A 42 -8.88 0.09 -17.12
CA ILE A 42 -7.52 -0.28 -16.71
C ILE A 42 -7.48 -0.65 -15.23
N TYR A 43 -8.06 0.19 -14.36
CA TYR A 43 -8.07 -0.07 -12.93
C TYR A 43 -8.92 -1.28 -12.54
N SER A 44 -10.08 -1.48 -13.18
CA SER A 44 -10.87 -2.69 -12.93
C SER A 44 -10.14 -3.97 -13.38
N TYR A 45 -9.37 -3.91 -14.47
CA TYR A 45 -8.57 -5.06 -14.92
C TYR A 45 -7.39 -5.35 -14.00
N ILE A 46 -6.80 -4.34 -13.34
CA ILE A 46 -5.80 -4.55 -12.31
C ILE A 46 -6.45 -5.32 -11.14
N THR A 47 -7.58 -4.84 -10.63
CA THR A 47 -8.28 -5.52 -9.53
C THR A 47 -8.65 -6.96 -9.89
N GLU A 48 -9.20 -7.18 -11.10
CA GLU A 48 -9.50 -8.53 -11.58
C GLU A 48 -8.26 -9.43 -11.69
N TYR A 49 -7.11 -8.86 -12.04
CA TYR A 49 -5.86 -9.60 -12.12
C TYR A 49 -5.32 -9.95 -10.73
N GLU A 50 -5.33 -8.99 -9.80
CA GLU A 50 -4.93 -9.20 -8.40
C GLU A 50 -5.73 -10.34 -7.74
N GLU A 51 -7.03 -10.49 -8.06
CA GLU A 51 -7.87 -11.59 -7.55
C GLU A 51 -7.48 -12.97 -8.08
N LYS A 52 -6.73 -13.04 -9.21
CA LYS A 52 -6.36 -14.30 -9.88
C LYS A 52 -4.94 -14.78 -9.58
N VAL A 53 -4.14 -13.94 -8.94
CA VAL A 53 -2.72 -14.22 -8.71
C VAL A 53 -2.35 -14.02 -7.24
N SER A 54 -1.28 -14.68 -6.82
CA SER A 54 -0.76 -14.51 -5.45
C SER A 54 0.22 -13.34 -5.34
N PHE A 55 0.80 -12.92 -6.46
CA PHE A 55 1.72 -11.79 -6.58
C PHE A 55 1.72 -11.25 -8.01
N LEU A 56 2.14 -10.00 -8.16
CA LEU A 56 2.24 -9.35 -9.47
C LEU A 56 3.56 -9.69 -10.16
N THR A 57 3.49 -9.87 -11.49
CA THR A 57 4.67 -9.81 -12.36
C THR A 57 4.40 -8.83 -13.51
N PRO A 58 5.42 -8.08 -13.99
CA PRO A 58 5.24 -7.19 -15.13
C PRO A 58 4.70 -7.91 -16.36
N ASP A 59 5.29 -9.05 -16.72
CA ASP A 59 4.87 -9.84 -17.88
C ASP A 59 3.44 -10.40 -17.73
N GLY A 60 3.08 -10.83 -16.51
CA GLY A 60 1.73 -11.33 -16.22
C GLY A 60 0.68 -10.24 -16.38
N LEU A 61 0.94 -9.04 -15.86
CA LEU A 61 0.03 -7.90 -15.99
C LEU A 61 -0.07 -7.42 -17.44
N VAL A 62 1.05 -7.34 -18.17
CA VAL A 62 1.07 -7.02 -19.60
C VAL A 62 0.23 -8.02 -20.39
N ASN A 63 0.44 -9.33 -20.18
CA ASN A 63 -0.31 -10.37 -20.85
C ASN A 63 -1.81 -10.28 -20.53
N TYR A 64 -2.16 -9.99 -19.28
CA TYR A 64 -3.56 -9.83 -18.88
C TYR A 64 -4.24 -8.67 -19.59
N PHE A 65 -3.60 -7.52 -19.68
CA PHE A 65 -4.11 -6.37 -20.43
C PHE A 65 -4.31 -6.70 -21.91
N ASN A 66 -3.37 -7.39 -22.53
CA ASN A 66 -3.49 -7.81 -23.93
C ASN A 66 -4.67 -8.77 -24.15
N GLN A 67 -4.93 -9.70 -23.22
CA GLN A 67 -6.13 -10.56 -23.25
C GLN A 67 -7.44 -9.77 -23.16
N LYS A 68 -7.43 -8.61 -22.50
CA LYS A 68 -8.55 -7.68 -22.38
C LYS A 68 -8.66 -6.70 -23.56
N GLY A 69 -7.82 -6.85 -24.59
CA GLY A 69 -7.81 -5.97 -25.77
C GLY A 69 -7.11 -4.63 -25.55
N ILE A 70 -6.34 -4.48 -24.47
CA ILE A 70 -5.52 -3.29 -24.21
C ILE A 70 -4.08 -3.61 -24.70
N PRO A 71 -3.54 -2.93 -25.73
CA PRO A 71 -2.23 -3.25 -26.31
C PRO A 71 -1.09 -2.76 -25.42
N MET A 72 -1.02 -3.31 -24.20
CA MET A 72 0.02 -3.00 -23.24
C MET A 72 1.34 -3.65 -23.65
N THR A 73 2.41 -2.87 -23.59
CA THR A 73 3.78 -3.40 -23.71
C THR A 73 4.52 -3.23 -22.40
N LYS A 74 5.65 -3.91 -22.25
CA LYS A 74 6.49 -3.74 -21.06
C LYS A 74 7.00 -2.31 -20.94
N ASP A 75 7.41 -1.68 -22.03
CA ASP A 75 7.89 -0.29 -22.03
C ASP A 75 6.80 0.71 -21.60
N ILE A 76 5.55 0.46 -22.00
CA ILE A 76 4.41 1.27 -21.57
C ILE A 76 4.13 1.06 -20.07
N LEU A 77 4.19 -0.18 -19.59
CA LEU A 77 4.03 -0.47 -18.17
C LEU A 77 5.14 0.20 -17.35
N ASP A 78 6.40 0.05 -17.74
CA ASP A 78 7.56 0.65 -17.08
C ASP A 78 7.46 2.18 -17.05
N GLY A 79 7.12 2.80 -18.18
CA GLY A 79 6.87 4.23 -18.26
C GLY A 79 5.73 4.70 -17.34
N TRP A 80 4.66 3.94 -17.23
CA TRP A 80 3.55 4.21 -16.32
C TRP A 80 3.99 4.13 -14.85
N LEU A 81 4.73 3.09 -14.47
CA LEU A 81 5.29 2.95 -13.13
C LEU A 81 6.20 4.12 -12.77
N ILE A 82 7.06 4.56 -13.71
CA ILE A 82 7.93 5.73 -13.53
C ILE A 82 7.11 7.01 -13.32
N LYS A 83 6.05 7.25 -14.10
CA LYS A 83 5.18 8.42 -13.91
C LYS A 83 4.51 8.41 -12.53
N ASN A 84 4.13 7.23 -12.05
CA ASN A 84 3.52 7.07 -10.75
C ASN A 84 4.49 7.23 -9.56
N GLN A 85 5.80 7.12 -9.77
CA GLN A 85 6.81 7.38 -8.73
C GLN A 85 6.86 8.84 -8.24
N ASN A 86 6.29 9.79 -8.96
CA ASN A 86 6.32 11.22 -8.63
C ASN A 86 5.18 11.68 -7.71
N MET A 87 4.40 10.76 -7.19
CA MET A 87 3.22 11.01 -6.35
C MET A 87 3.59 10.83 -4.87
N THR A 88 4.01 11.90 -4.22
CA THR A 88 4.65 11.80 -2.91
C THR A 88 4.08 12.73 -1.83
N MET A 89 2.80 13.07 -1.90
CA MET A 89 2.17 13.74 -0.77
C MET A 89 1.99 12.78 0.40
N VAL A 90 2.54 13.16 1.54
CA VAL A 90 2.36 12.43 2.81
C VAL A 90 1.14 13.00 3.51
N TYR A 91 0.25 12.14 3.99
CA TYR A 91 -0.89 12.62 4.78
C TYR A 91 -0.45 13.28 6.08
N GLU A 92 -1.22 14.27 6.51
CA GLU A 92 -0.99 14.97 7.77
C GLU A 92 -1.04 14.00 8.97
N GLY A 93 -0.09 14.15 9.89
CA GLY A 93 0.04 13.31 11.08
C GLY A 93 0.84 12.02 10.87
N VAL A 94 1.14 11.60 9.63
CA VAL A 94 1.92 10.39 9.35
C VAL A 94 3.34 10.50 9.88
N ARG A 95 4.06 11.57 9.54
CA ARG A 95 5.46 11.73 9.96
C ARG A 95 5.59 11.75 11.48
N GLU A 96 4.72 12.48 12.15
CA GLU A 96 4.69 12.57 13.60
C GLU A 96 4.38 11.22 14.25
N LEU A 97 3.51 10.42 13.64
CA LEU A 97 3.22 9.06 14.11
C LEU A 97 4.44 8.16 13.95
N LEU A 98 5.07 8.14 12.76
CA LEU A 98 6.24 7.28 12.50
C LEU A 98 7.42 7.66 13.40
N VAL A 99 7.68 8.95 13.61
CA VAL A 99 8.70 9.46 14.56
C VAL A 99 8.39 8.97 15.98
N ALA A 100 7.15 9.08 16.44
CA ALA A 100 6.77 8.62 17.78
C ALA A 100 6.92 7.09 17.92
N LEU A 101 6.54 6.31 16.91
CA LEU A 101 6.72 4.86 16.90
C LEU A 101 8.21 4.48 17.02
N LYS A 102 9.07 5.09 16.21
CA LYS A 102 10.52 4.82 16.27
C LYS A 102 11.14 5.28 17.59
N GLY A 103 10.72 6.43 18.12
CA GLY A 103 11.17 6.94 19.42
C GLY A 103 10.82 6.03 20.60
N HIS A 104 9.80 5.19 20.44
CA HIS A 104 9.38 4.17 21.43
C HIS A 104 9.79 2.74 21.02
N ASN A 105 10.79 2.59 20.18
CA ASN A 105 11.34 1.30 19.72
C ASN A 105 10.30 0.37 19.09
N LYS A 106 9.26 0.93 18.46
CA LYS A 106 8.28 0.15 17.71
C LYS A 106 8.81 -0.21 16.33
N GLN A 107 8.46 -1.40 15.86
CA GLN A 107 8.78 -1.86 14.52
C GLN A 107 7.69 -1.43 13.53
N ILE A 108 8.07 -1.08 12.32
CA ILE A 108 7.17 -0.60 11.30
C ILE A 108 7.31 -1.46 10.04
N SER A 109 6.20 -2.04 9.59
CA SER A 109 6.11 -2.73 8.30
C SER A 109 5.19 -1.95 7.37
N VAL A 110 5.44 -2.06 6.06
CA VAL A 110 4.49 -1.63 5.03
C VAL A 110 4.09 -2.80 4.15
N VAL A 111 2.82 -2.83 3.75
CA VAL A 111 2.26 -3.81 2.81
C VAL A 111 1.46 -3.07 1.75
N SER A 112 1.82 -3.24 0.48
CA SER A 112 1.11 -2.63 -0.64
C SER A 112 0.98 -3.61 -1.79
N ASP A 113 -0.17 -3.61 -2.45
CA ASP A 113 -0.46 -4.51 -3.58
C ASP A 113 0.12 -4.00 -4.92
N TRP A 114 1.02 -3.03 -4.90
CA TRP A 114 1.64 -2.50 -6.10
C TRP A 114 3.13 -2.87 -6.19
N PHE A 115 3.72 -2.69 -7.36
CA PHE A 115 5.11 -3.04 -7.64
C PHE A 115 6.11 -2.34 -6.72
N LYS A 116 7.08 -3.12 -6.21
CA LYS A 116 8.18 -2.67 -5.35
C LYS A 116 8.88 -1.43 -5.90
N GLU A 117 9.28 -1.46 -7.16
CA GLU A 117 10.04 -0.36 -7.76
C GLU A 117 9.30 0.98 -7.69
N CYS A 118 7.98 0.95 -7.93
CA CYS A 118 7.15 2.14 -7.84
C CYS A 118 7.00 2.60 -6.38
N GLN A 119 6.56 1.71 -5.48
CA GLN A 119 6.26 2.03 -4.10
C GLN A 119 7.50 2.43 -3.30
N TYR A 120 8.61 1.72 -3.50
CA TYR A 120 9.87 2.04 -2.82
C TYR A 120 10.34 3.46 -3.17
N LYS A 121 10.30 3.84 -4.46
CA LYS A 121 10.67 5.19 -4.90
C LYS A 121 9.72 6.27 -4.38
N ARG A 122 8.45 5.97 -4.24
CA ARG A 122 7.46 6.89 -3.63
C ARG A 122 7.76 7.13 -2.15
N LEU A 123 8.02 6.06 -1.39
CA LEU A 123 8.41 6.15 0.02
C LEU A 123 9.76 6.89 0.20
N GLU A 124 10.73 6.66 -0.71
CA GLU A 124 12.01 7.36 -0.73
C GLU A 124 11.81 8.87 -0.91
N LYS A 125 11.09 9.28 -1.97
CA LYS A 125 10.77 10.69 -2.25
C LYS A 125 9.94 11.34 -1.15
N ALA A 126 9.07 10.57 -0.51
CA ALA A 126 8.32 11.01 0.66
C ALA A 126 9.19 11.15 1.92
N GLY A 127 10.46 10.68 1.92
CA GLY A 127 11.34 10.69 3.08
C GLY A 127 10.84 9.78 4.21
N LEU A 128 10.17 8.67 3.89
CA LEU A 128 9.62 7.74 4.86
C LEU A 128 10.43 6.45 5.03
N LEU A 129 11.35 6.14 4.10
CA LEU A 129 12.10 4.87 4.11
C LEU A 129 12.83 4.59 5.42
N SER A 130 13.45 5.62 6.02
CA SER A 130 14.25 5.47 7.25
C SER A 130 13.44 5.04 8.48
N TYR A 131 12.11 5.15 8.42
CA TYR A 131 11.24 4.71 9.51
C TYR A 131 10.79 3.25 9.36
N ILE A 132 10.90 2.65 8.17
CA ILE A 132 10.29 1.37 7.83
C ILE A 132 11.33 0.25 7.99
N ASP A 133 10.97 -0.78 8.75
CA ASP A 133 11.85 -1.93 9.02
C ASP A 133 11.58 -3.11 8.06
N THR A 134 10.36 -3.23 7.55
CA THR A 134 9.94 -4.37 6.72
C THR A 134 9.04 -3.90 5.57
N PHE A 135 9.29 -4.44 4.39
CA PHE A 135 8.57 -4.10 3.17
C PHE A 135 7.97 -5.36 2.55
N VAL A 136 6.66 -5.31 2.23
CA VAL A 136 5.95 -6.31 1.44
C VAL A 136 5.24 -5.60 0.31
N PHE A 137 5.55 -5.95 -0.93
CA PHE A 137 4.99 -5.32 -2.12
C PHE A 137 4.26 -6.36 -2.99
N GLY A 138 3.46 -5.90 -3.93
CA GLY A 138 2.63 -6.72 -4.77
C GLY A 138 3.38 -7.75 -5.62
N ASP A 139 4.64 -7.50 -5.95
CA ASP A 139 5.54 -8.46 -6.59
C ASP A 139 6.07 -9.57 -5.66
N THR A 140 5.73 -9.50 -4.39
CA THR A 140 6.08 -10.50 -3.37
C THR A 140 4.85 -11.25 -2.87
N ALA A 141 3.78 -10.54 -2.52
CA ALA A 141 2.50 -11.09 -2.09
C ALA A 141 1.41 -10.02 -2.13
N LEU A 142 0.18 -10.41 -2.45
CA LEU A 142 -1.00 -9.54 -2.51
C LEU A 142 -1.92 -9.74 -1.32
N LYS A 143 -2.45 -8.67 -0.76
CA LYS A 143 -3.58 -8.71 0.16
C LYS A 143 -4.88 -9.11 -0.60
N PRO A 144 -5.78 -9.88 -0.06
CA PRO A 144 -5.84 -10.37 1.32
C PRO A 144 -5.18 -11.75 1.55
N ASN A 145 -4.27 -12.21 0.68
CA ASN A 145 -3.59 -13.48 0.88
C ASN A 145 -2.80 -13.45 2.21
N LYS A 146 -2.93 -14.54 2.99
CA LYS A 146 -2.26 -14.67 4.29
C LYS A 146 -0.76 -14.42 4.24
N GLU A 147 -0.11 -14.78 3.13
CA GLU A 147 1.33 -14.63 2.92
C GLU A 147 1.78 -13.15 3.03
N ALA A 148 0.96 -12.20 2.54
CA ALA A 148 1.26 -10.78 2.67
C ALA A 148 1.33 -10.36 4.14
N TYR A 149 0.40 -10.83 4.96
CA TYR A 149 0.38 -10.53 6.40
C TYR A 149 1.49 -11.28 7.15
N GLU A 150 1.75 -12.56 6.83
CA GLU A 150 2.83 -13.36 7.42
C GLU A 150 4.20 -12.69 7.23
N LYS A 151 4.50 -12.25 6.00
CA LYS A 151 5.74 -11.54 5.69
C LYS A 151 5.85 -10.22 6.47
N ALA A 152 4.73 -9.50 6.62
CA ALA A 152 4.71 -8.22 7.34
C ALA A 152 4.94 -8.35 8.86
N LEU A 153 4.67 -9.51 9.44
CA LEU A 153 4.96 -9.78 10.86
C LEU A 153 6.45 -9.75 11.18
N ALA A 154 7.31 -10.13 10.23
CA ALA A 154 8.76 -10.23 10.43
C ALA A 154 9.10 -10.87 11.79
N TYR A 155 8.50 -12.05 12.04
CA TYR A 155 8.62 -12.85 13.26
C TYR A 155 8.00 -12.26 14.54
N THR A 156 7.30 -11.13 14.46
CA THR A 156 6.55 -10.57 15.60
C THR A 156 5.27 -11.38 15.82
N PRO A 157 4.92 -11.77 17.07
CA PRO A 157 3.65 -12.43 17.36
C PRO A 157 2.44 -11.60 16.89
N LYS A 158 1.43 -12.25 16.33
CA LYS A 158 0.24 -11.58 15.75
C LYS A 158 -0.47 -10.66 16.74
N GLU A 159 -0.62 -11.10 17.97
CA GLU A 159 -1.25 -10.36 19.06
C GLU A 159 -0.53 -9.09 19.46
N GLN A 160 0.73 -8.93 19.02
CA GLN A 160 1.54 -7.74 19.23
C GLN A 160 1.61 -6.83 17.99
N CYS A 161 0.82 -7.14 16.96
CA CYS A 161 0.79 -6.39 15.71
C CYS A 161 -0.54 -5.65 15.55
N LEU A 162 -0.48 -4.44 15.00
CA LEU A 162 -1.65 -3.66 14.59
C LEU A 162 -1.53 -3.32 13.11
N PHE A 163 -2.54 -3.71 12.32
CA PHE A 163 -2.64 -3.32 10.91
C PHE A 163 -3.41 -2.01 10.77
N ILE A 164 -2.95 -1.10 9.91
CA ILE A 164 -3.57 0.19 9.65
C ILE A 164 -3.66 0.39 8.13
N GLY A 165 -4.86 0.58 7.60
CA GLY A 165 -5.08 0.80 6.17
C GLY A 165 -6.45 1.36 5.86
N ASP A 166 -6.71 1.67 4.60
CA ASP A 166 -7.96 2.30 4.15
C ASP A 166 -8.95 1.30 3.55
N ASN A 167 -8.48 0.27 2.88
CA ASN A 167 -9.32 -0.71 2.20
C ASN A 167 -9.93 -1.70 3.19
N TYR A 168 -11.28 -1.69 3.30
CA TYR A 168 -11.96 -2.53 4.29
C TYR A 168 -11.66 -4.03 4.12
N GLN A 169 -11.71 -4.57 2.89
CA GLN A 169 -11.47 -5.99 2.65
C GLN A 169 -10.01 -6.39 2.86
N LYS A 170 -9.08 -5.61 2.29
CA LYS A 170 -7.65 -5.93 2.27
C LYS A 170 -6.91 -5.55 3.56
N ASP A 171 -7.38 -4.51 4.27
CA ASP A 171 -6.66 -3.94 5.40
C ASP A 171 -7.37 -4.11 6.74
N ILE A 172 -8.65 -4.53 6.72
CA ILE A 172 -9.44 -4.74 7.94
C ILE A 172 -9.93 -6.17 8.04
N GLU A 173 -10.74 -6.66 7.10
CA GLU A 173 -11.25 -8.04 7.13
C GLU A 173 -10.14 -9.07 6.97
N GLY A 174 -9.25 -8.90 6.00
CA GLY A 174 -8.14 -9.79 5.74
C GLY A 174 -7.21 -9.95 6.95
N PRO A 175 -6.66 -8.86 7.54
CA PRO A 175 -5.86 -8.95 8.76
C PRO A 175 -6.61 -9.57 9.93
N LYS A 176 -7.89 -9.23 10.16
CA LYS A 176 -8.69 -9.83 11.24
C LYS A 176 -8.92 -11.32 11.05
N ALA A 177 -9.21 -11.75 9.81
CA ALA A 177 -9.34 -13.17 9.49
C ALA A 177 -8.00 -13.92 9.67
N PHE A 178 -6.89 -13.24 9.46
CA PHE A 178 -5.55 -13.77 9.73
C PHE A 178 -5.19 -13.79 11.23
N GLY A 179 -5.94 -13.07 12.08
CA GLY A 179 -5.75 -13.00 13.55
C GLY A 179 -4.99 -11.76 14.03
N LEU A 180 -4.93 -10.70 13.23
CA LEU A 180 -4.39 -9.41 13.62
C LEU A 180 -5.49 -8.46 14.11
N ASP A 181 -5.11 -7.52 14.96
CA ASP A 181 -5.94 -6.32 15.14
C ASP A 181 -5.77 -5.39 13.93
N ALA A 182 -6.86 -4.72 13.56
CA ALA A 182 -6.84 -3.79 12.44
C ALA A 182 -7.67 -2.53 12.72
N VAL A 183 -7.18 -1.40 12.20
CA VAL A 183 -7.81 -0.09 12.30
C VAL A 183 -7.94 0.52 10.91
N GLN A 184 -9.18 0.88 10.54
CA GLN A 184 -9.44 1.56 9.29
C GLN A 184 -9.18 3.06 9.41
N VAL A 185 -8.48 3.61 8.43
CA VAL A 185 -8.36 5.05 8.20
C VAL A 185 -9.17 5.44 6.97
N THR A 186 -9.86 6.58 7.04
CA THR A 186 -10.64 7.17 5.97
C THR A 186 -10.28 8.64 5.84
N ASP A 187 -10.71 9.31 4.79
CA ASP A 187 -10.48 10.75 4.63
C ASP A 187 -11.01 11.56 5.82
N GLU A 188 -12.10 11.10 6.45
CA GLU A 188 -12.76 11.78 7.56
C GLU A 188 -12.04 11.57 8.90
N ASN A 189 -11.44 10.39 9.12
CA ASN A 189 -10.89 10.01 10.43
C ASN A 189 -9.37 9.93 10.49
N ARG A 190 -8.65 9.91 9.36
CA ARG A 190 -7.21 9.60 9.26
C ARG A 190 -6.36 10.43 10.21
N TYR A 191 -6.47 11.74 10.16
CA TYR A 191 -5.71 12.63 11.03
C TYR A 191 -6.00 12.39 12.53
N TYR A 192 -7.27 12.23 12.89
CA TYR A 192 -7.67 11.92 14.26
C TYR A 192 -7.10 10.58 14.73
N MET A 193 -7.15 9.54 13.89
CA MET A 193 -6.61 8.22 14.20
C MET A 193 -5.11 8.24 14.42
N TYR A 194 -4.34 8.95 13.60
CA TYR A 194 -2.89 9.08 13.79
C TYR A 194 -2.56 9.82 15.08
N ARG A 195 -3.28 10.89 15.42
CA ARG A 195 -3.12 11.57 16.71
C ARG A 195 -3.48 10.67 17.88
N LYS A 196 -4.54 9.88 17.77
CA LYS A 196 -4.95 8.92 18.81
C LYS A 196 -3.88 7.86 19.02
N LEU A 197 -3.42 7.21 17.96
CA LEU A 197 -2.34 6.21 18.03
C LEU A 197 -1.07 6.80 18.65
N ARG A 198 -0.67 7.99 18.24
CA ARG A 198 0.48 8.69 18.84
C ARG A 198 0.32 8.91 20.33
N LYS A 199 -0.84 9.38 20.81
CA LYS A 199 -1.10 9.54 22.24
C LYS A 199 -1.02 8.21 22.99
N GLU A 200 -1.53 7.13 22.39
CA GLU A 200 -1.49 5.79 22.98
C GLU A 200 -0.07 5.26 23.15
N ILE A 201 0.82 5.57 22.21
CA ILE A 201 2.25 5.22 22.29
C ILE A 201 2.93 5.93 23.46
N TRP A 202 2.64 7.22 23.67
CA TRP A 202 3.23 8.02 24.78
C TRP A 202 2.73 7.62 26.16
N MET A 203 1.59 6.94 26.26
CA MET A 203 1.00 6.53 27.54
C MET A 203 1.38 5.10 27.96
N ASN A 204 2.14 4.39 27.14
CA ASN A 204 2.61 3.02 27.38
C ASN A 204 4.12 2.95 27.40
#